data_fba6d36a41985b9968cd347beb4fe2d1
#
_entry.id   fba6d36a41985b9968cd347beb4fe2d1
#
_cell.length_a   1.000
_cell.length_b   1.000
_cell.length_c   1.000
_cell.angle_alpha   90.00
_cell.angle_beta   90.00
_cell.angle_gamma   90.00
#
_symmetry.space_group_name_H-M   'P 1'
#
loop_
_entity.id
_entity.type
_entity.pdbx_description
1 polymer ?
#
loop_
_entity_poly.entity_id
_entity_poly.type
_entity_poly.pdbx_seq_one_letter_code
_entity_poly.pdbx_strand_id
1 'polypeptide(L)'
;MAEAVRTVPQKIALEFFGSTTTYGELGDQILRVAEGLRKAGIQHGDRVALVLPNCPQHIVAFYAILRLGAVVVEHNPLYTSAELRHMFEDHGAKAAIVWDKIADNITSLPTDIRPKNIYAVNMIEEMPFTMRTALKLPIGKLKESREKLEGTARGTTPWRQFMKNQPLAANHHRPTAHDLALLQYTSGTTGLPKGVMLTHRNLESNGRMGEEWIQPGNDEVIYAVLPLFHAYGMTLGQTIAAVCKARLVLFPTVDMDLIFRAMKRTTPTILPAVPPVYRRMLDEAKKRNVSLQGIRYAVSGAMHLPTELVAEWEEATGGLLVEGYGLSECSPLVSCNPLNSSRQAGSIGVPFPSTDIRVVNPDTLEDVPDGAEGELLVRGPQVMRGYWKRGEDTSKTLLPGGWLRTGDIVRLDHEYFIEIVDRIKEVIITGGFNVSPTEVENVLKQHDSVADCAVVGLPDGSGGEKVTAAIIPAEGHAIDPEELKQHCYERLTRYKVPKNYYEVEELPRSMLGKTLRRKVRESLEAKYSKA
;
A
#
# COMPACT_ATOMS: atom_id res chain seq x y z
N MET A 1 -13.91 2.22 -13.76
CA MET A 1 -14.91 1.18 -13.38
C MET A 1 -16.24 1.32 -14.13
N ALA A 2 -17.00 2.41 -14.04
CA ALA A 2 -18.29 2.55 -14.71
C ALA A 2 -18.21 2.35 -16.25
N GLU A 3 -17.14 2.79 -16.87
CA GLU A 3 -16.88 2.55 -18.29
C GLU A 3 -16.70 1.05 -18.59
N ALA A 4 -15.89 0.34 -17.82
CA ALA A 4 -15.68 -1.09 -18.01
C ALA A 4 -16.98 -1.89 -17.86
N VAL A 5 -17.78 -1.60 -16.83
CA VAL A 5 -19.11 -2.22 -16.63
C VAL A 5 -20.02 -2.00 -17.85
N ARG A 6 -19.98 -0.81 -18.46
CA ARG A 6 -20.80 -0.47 -19.62
C ARG A 6 -20.30 -1.11 -20.92
N THR A 7 -18.97 -1.16 -21.14
CA THR A 7 -18.38 -1.52 -22.44
C THR A 7 -18.02 -3.00 -22.55
N VAL A 8 -17.68 -3.66 -21.43
CA VAL A 8 -17.28 -5.08 -21.41
C VAL A 8 -17.95 -5.86 -20.27
N PRO A 9 -19.30 -5.82 -20.14
CA PRO A 9 -20.02 -6.40 -18.99
C PRO A 9 -19.79 -7.91 -18.82
N GLN A 10 -19.54 -8.64 -19.89
CA GLN A 10 -19.33 -10.09 -19.86
C GLN A 10 -17.89 -10.51 -19.60
N LYS A 11 -16.93 -9.57 -19.66
CA LYS A 11 -15.53 -9.87 -19.40
C LYS A 11 -15.32 -10.11 -17.91
N ILE A 12 -14.46 -11.09 -17.58
CA ILE A 12 -14.09 -11.35 -16.18
C ILE A 12 -13.33 -10.14 -15.63
N ALA A 13 -13.83 -9.58 -14.53
CA ALA A 13 -13.22 -8.48 -13.82
C ALA A 13 -12.33 -8.98 -12.68
N LEU A 14 -12.83 -9.92 -11.88
CA LEU A 14 -12.15 -10.44 -10.69
C LEU A 14 -12.02 -11.95 -10.74
N GLU A 15 -10.92 -12.45 -10.19
CA GLU A 15 -10.75 -13.86 -9.82
C GLU A 15 -10.25 -13.97 -8.38
N PHE A 16 -10.88 -14.86 -7.60
CA PHE A 16 -10.50 -15.14 -6.22
C PHE A 16 -10.59 -16.63 -5.95
N PHE A 17 -9.46 -17.29 -5.69
CA PHE A 17 -9.36 -18.75 -5.53
C PHE A 17 -9.95 -19.58 -6.68
N GLY A 18 -10.11 -18.99 -7.86
CA GLY A 18 -10.72 -19.59 -9.03
C GLY A 18 -12.22 -19.31 -9.19
N SER A 19 -12.87 -18.65 -8.23
CA SER A 19 -14.17 -18.02 -8.43
C SER A 19 -14.01 -16.76 -9.27
N THR A 20 -14.88 -16.51 -10.23
CA THR A 20 -14.81 -15.37 -11.14
C THR A 20 -16.05 -14.49 -11.02
N THR A 21 -15.86 -13.19 -11.20
CA THR A 21 -16.92 -12.17 -11.24
C THR A 21 -16.73 -11.36 -12.50
N THR A 22 -17.77 -11.22 -13.32
CA THR A 22 -17.74 -10.37 -14.52
C THR A 22 -17.85 -8.89 -14.16
N TYR A 23 -17.51 -8.00 -15.12
CA TYR A 23 -17.70 -6.55 -14.91
C TYR A 23 -19.17 -6.17 -14.68
N GLY A 24 -20.10 -6.88 -15.34
CA GLY A 24 -21.54 -6.65 -15.14
C GLY A 24 -22.00 -7.03 -13.73
N GLU A 25 -21.60 -8.20 -13.25
CA GLU A 25 -21.90 -8.66 -11.88
C GLU A 25 -21.23 -7.74 -10.82
N LEU A 26 -19.97 -7.36 -11.05
CA LEU A 26 -19.27 -6.41 -10.19
C LEU A 26 -20.01 -5.06 -10.13
N GLY A 27 -20.49 -4.55 -11.27
CA GLY A 27 -21.28 -3.33 -11.35
C GLY A 27 -22.58 -3.41 -10.54
N ASP A 28 -23.31 -4.52 -10.60
CA ASP A 28 -24.54 -4.74 -9.83
C ASP A 28 -24.24 -4.78 -8.31
N GLN A 29 -23.20 -5.53 -7.91
CA GLN A 29 -22.77 -5.59 -6.52
C GLN A 29 -22.37 -4.21 -5.97
N ILE A 30 -21.61 -3.42 -6.72
CA ILE A 30 -21.23 -2.05 -6.38
C ILE A 30 -22.48 -1.20 -6.10
N LEU A 31 -23.49 -1.26 -6.97
CA LEU A 31 -24.72 -0.48 -6.82
C LEU A 31 -25.56 -0.94 -5.62
N ARG A 32 -25.61 -2.24 -5.31
CA ARG A 32 -26.30 -2.77 -4.12
C ARG A 32 -25.63 -2.34 -2.81
N VAL A 33 -24.29 -2.37 -2.77
CA VAL A 33 -23.53 -1.91 -1.60
C VAL A 33 -23.68 -0.40 -1.43
N ALA A 34 -23.62 0.38 -2.51
CA ALA A 34 -23.84 1.82 -2.46
C ALA A 34 -25.25 2.17 -1.92
N GLU A 35 -26.30 1.45 -2.36
CA GLU A 35 -27.66 1.64 -1.83
C GLU A 35 -27.75 1.26 -0.35
N GLY A 36 -27.09 0.19 0.07
CA GLY A 36 -27.05 -0.22 1.48
C GLY A 36 -26.38 0.83 2.37
N LEU A 37 -25.26 1.42 1.93
CA LEU A 37 -24.58 2.52 2.61
C LEU A 37 -25.47 3.77 2.67
N ARG A 38 -26.13 4.12 1.56
CA ARG A 38 -27.09 5.23 1.51
C ARG A 38 -28.23 5.06 2.52
N LYS A 39 -28.82 3.87 2.61
CA LYS A 39 -29.87 3.53 3.59
C LYS A 39 -29.36 3.57 5.03
N ALA A 40 -28.07 3.29 5.24
CA ALA A 40 -27.40 3.44 6.53
C ALA A 40 -27.10 4.90 6.90
N GLY A 41 -27.48 5.87 6.06
CA GLY A 41 -27.32 7.30 6.30
C GLY A 41 -25.98 7.87 5.84
N ILE A 42 -25.20 7.13 5.04
CA ILE A 42 -23.95 7.63 4.43
C ILE A 42 -24.33 8.58 3.29
N GLN A 43 -23.74 9.76 3.31
CA GLN A 43 -23.97 10.84 2.36
C GLN A 43 -22.66 11.21 1.64
N HIS A 44 -22.79 12.05 0.60
CA HIS A 44 -21.65 12.66 -0.08
C HIS A 44 -20.69 13.32 0.91
N GLY A 45 -19.38 13.05 0.77
CA GLY A 45 -18.33 13.57 1.64
C GLY A 45 -18.17 12.86 2.98
N ASP A 46 -19.05 11.93 3.35
CA ASP A 46 -18.88 11.10 4.55
C ASP A 46 -17.75 10.09 4.36
N ARG A 47 -16.98 9.86 5.42
CA ARG A 47 -15.87 8.89 5.42
C ARG A 47 -16.40 7.51 5.79
N VAL A 48 -15.95 6.51 5.01
CA VAL A 48 -16.21 5.08 5.26
C VAL A 48 -14.86 4.36 5.31
N ALA A 49 -14.54 3.77 6.45
CA ALA A 49 -13.29 3.05 6.63
C ALA A 49 -13.36 1.66 5.97
N LEU A 50 -12.30 1.30 5.23
CA LEU A 50 -12.06 -0.05 4.75
C LEU A 50 -10.89 -0.65 5.52
N VAL A 51 -11.10 -1.80 6.14
CA VAL A 51 -10.08 -2.53 6.90
C VAL A 51 -10.10 -3.98 6.41
N LEU A 52 -9.68 -4.17 5.16
CA LEU A 52 -9.83 -5.42 4.42
C LEU A 52 -8.51 -5.87 3.78
N PRO A 53 -8.24 -7.18 3.74
CA PRO A 53 -7.24 -7.73 2.84
C PRO A 53 -7.73 -7.71 1.38
N ASN A 54 -6.87 -8.13 0.45
CA ASN A 54 -7.25 -8.28 -0.95
C ASN A 54 -8.33 -9.35 -1.11
N CYS A 55 -9.55 -8.92 -1.37
CA CYS A 55 -10.70 -9.80 -1.62
C CYS A 55 -11.72 -9.11 -2.54
N PRO A 56 -12.65 -9.82 -3.17
CA PRO A 56 -13.66 -9.23 -4.04
C PRO A 56 -14.48 -8.14 -3.34
N GLN A 57 -14.83 -8.35 -2.07
CA GLN A 57 -15.59 -7.38 -1.29
C GLN A 57 -14.85 -6.07 -1.07
N HIS A 58 -13.51 -6.07 -1.03
CA HIS A 58 -12.71 -4.83 -0.99
C HIS A 58 -12.98 -3.99 -2.25
N ILE A 59 -12.87 -4.59 -3.43
CA ILE A 59 -13.11 -3.92 -4.71
C ILE A 59 -14.52 -3.37 -4.78
N VAL A 60 -15.51 -4.19 -4.43
CA VAL A 60 -16.93 -3.78 -4.42
C VAL A 60 -17.15 -2.61 -3.46
N ALA A 61 -16.63 -2.70 -2.23
CA ALA A 61 -16.78 -1.66 -1.21
C ALA A 61 -16.13 -0.34 -1.65
N PHE A 62 -14.89 -0.40 -2.14
CA PHE A 62 -14.16 0.76 -2.62
C PHE A 62 -14.95 1.54 -3.67
N TYR A 63 -15.38 0.86 -4.73
CA TYR A 63 -16.13 1.52 -5.80
C TYR A 63 -17.56 1.89 -5.41
N ALA A 64 -18.18 1.20 -4.46
CA ALA A 64 -19.51 1.55 -3.93
C ALA A 64 -19.48 2.85 -3.12
N ILE A 65 -18.47 3.04 -2.28
CA ILE A 65 -18.23 4.26 -1.52
C ILE A 65 -18.01 5.43 -2.48
N LEU A 66 -17.10 5.26 -3.46
CA LEU A 66 -16.84 6.26 -4.49
C LEU A 66 -18.11 6.58 -5.30
N ARG A 67 -18.91 5.58 -5.69
CA ARG A 67 -20.15 5.79 -6.45
C ARG A 67 -21.18 6.62 -5.70
N LEU A 68 -21.19 6.52 -4.38
CA LEU A 68 -22.08 7.30 -3.51
C LEU A 68 -21.57 8.75 -3.31
N GLY A 69 -20.34 9.05 -3.70
CA GLY A 69 -19.66 10.32 -3.42
C GLY A 69 -19.16 10.42 -1.99
N ALA A 70 -19.11 9.30 -1.28
CA ALA A 70 -18.47 9.19 0.02
C ALA A 70 -16.95 8.99 -0.15
N VAL A 71 -16.21 9.19 0.93
CA VAL A 71 -14.74 9.13 0.96
C VAL A 71 -14.29 7.80 1.52
N VAL A 72 -13.51 7.06 0.75
CA VAL A 72 -12.83 5.86 1.24
C VAL A 72 -11.74 6.25 2.23
N VAL A 73 -11.60 5.50 3.32
CA VAL A 73 -10.46 5.61 4.22
C VAL A 73 -9.82 4.23 4.34
N GLU A 74 -8.68 4.06 3.70
CA GLU A 74 -7.98 2.78 3.67
C GLU A 74 -7.15 2.55 4.93
N HIS A 75 -7.25 1.34 5.45
CA HIS A 75 -6.49 0.90 6.62
C HIS A 75 -5.89 -0.49 6.41
N ASN A 76 -4.69 -0.67 6.92
CA ASN A 76 -4.08 -1.98 7.00
C ASN A 76 -4.86 -2.87 8.00
N PRO A 77 -5.38 -4.03 7.58
CA PRO A 77 -6.10 -4.95 8.47
C PRO A 77 -5.21 -5.60 9.54
N LEU A 78 -3.89 -5.39 9.48
CA LEU A 78 -2.96 -5.85 10.49
C LEU A 78 -2.72 -4.84 11.62
N TYR A 79 -3.28 -3.64 11.52
CA TYR A 79 -3.15 -2.63 12.57
C TYR A 79 -3.83 -3.06 13.86
N THR A 80 -3.18 -2.74 14.97
CA THR A 80 -3.73 -2.93 16.32
C THR A 80 -4.86 -1.93 16.60
N SER A 81 -5.66 -2.19 17.63
CA SER A 81 -6.71 -1.24 18.07
C SER A 81 -6.12 0.13 18.47
N ALA A 82 -4.90 0.16 19.01
CA ALA A 82 -4.22 1.41 19.41
C ALA A 82 -3.85 2.26 18.19
N GLU A 83 -3.30 1.64 17.13
CA GLU A 83 -2.96 2.32 15.88
C GLU A 83 -4.22 2.83 15.15
N LEU A 84 -5.28 2.01 15.11
CA LEU A 84 -6.55 2.38 14.49
C LEU A 84 -7.24 3.50 15.24
N ARG A 85 -7.17 3.53 16.57
CA ARG A 85 -7.81 4.54 17.40
C ARG A 85 -7.50 5.96 16.95
N HIS A 86 -6.22 6.29 16.82
CA HIS A 86 -5.80 7.64 16.42
C HIS A 86 -6.35 8.02 15.02
N MET A 87 -6.30 7.10 14.07
CA MET A 87 -6.82 7.36 12.72
C MET A 87 -8.34 7.53 12.72
N PHE A 88 -9.10 6.73 13.50
CA PHE A 88 -10.55 6.87 13.61
C PHE A 88 -10.95 8.18 14.30
N GLU A 89 -10.19 8.66 15.29
CA GLU A 89 -10.34 9.98 15.89
C GLU A 89 -10.16 11.10 14.85
N ASP A 90 -9.12 10.98 13.99
CA ASP A 90 -8.80 11.98 13.00
C ASP A 90 -9.82 12.05 11.85
N HIS A 91 -10.12 10.92 11.20
CA HIS A 91 -11.02 10.93 10.04
C HIS A 91 -12.51 10.92 10.39
N GLY A 92 -12.89 10.43 11.56
CA GLY A 92 -14.28 10.39 12.00
C GLY A 92 -15.21 9.65 11.03
N ALA A 93 -14.85 8.43 10.61
CA ALA A 93 -15.67 7.62 9.69
C ALA A 93 -17.02 7.27 10.29
N LYS A 94 -18.10 7.43 9.52
CA LYS A 94 -19.47 7.11 9.94
C LYS A 94 -19.81 5.62 9.84
N ALA A 95 -19.10 4.91 8.95
CA ALA A 95 -19.22 3.46 8.80
C ALA A 95 -17.84 2.83 8.61
N ALA A 96 -17.73 1.54 8.91
CA ALA A 96 -16.55 0.74 8.62
C ALA A 96 -16.96 -0.59 7.98
N ILE A 97 -16.20 -1.02 6.98
CA ILE A 97 -16.30 -2.33 6.34
C ILE A 97 -15.01 -3.06 6.69
N VAL A 98 -15.11 -4.11 7.45
CA VAL A 98 -13.97 -4.73 8.12
C VAL A 98 -13.92 -6.24 7.86
N TRP A 99 -12.73 -6.79 7.82
CA TRP A 99 -12.58 -8.24 7.84
C TRP A 99 -13.12 -8.80 9.17
N ASP A 100 -13.94 -9.85 9.11
CA ASP A 100 -14.59 -10.43 10.30
C ASP A 100 -13.58 -10.87 11.37
N LYS A 101 -12.38 -11.29 10.95
CA LYS A 101 -11.30 -11.72 11.85
C LYS A 101 -10.76 -10.60 12.76
N ILE A 102 -10.84 -9.35 12.32
CA ILE A 102 -10.32 -8.19 13.07
C ILE A 102 -11.45 -7.23 13.50
N ALA A 103 -12.69 -7.66 13.38
CA ALA A 103 -13.83 -6.82 13.70
C ALA A 103 -13.80 -6.29 15.15
N ASP A 104 -13.25 -7.07 16.08
CA ASP A 104 -13.12 -6.68 17.50
C ASP A 104 -12.19 -5.46 17.67
N ASN A 105 -11.20 -5.25 16.80
CA ASN A 105 -10.34 -4.06 16.83
C ASN A 105 -11.14 -2.76 16.62
N ILE A 106 -12.24 -2.84 15.86
CA ILE A 106 -13.11 -1.68 15.58
C ILE A 106 -14.27 -1.59 16.56
N THR A 107 -14.87 -2.72 16.92
CA THR A 107 -16.02 -2.72 17.86
C THR A 107 -15.61 -2.36 19.28
N SER A 108 -14.33 -2.56 19.66
CA SER A 108 -13.78 -2.15 20.96
C SER A 108 -13.34 -0.70 21.03
N LEU A 109 -13.36 0.05 19.92
CA LEU A 109 -13.05 1.49 19.96
C LEU A 109 -14.02 2.24 20.88
N PRO A 110 -13.59 3.33 21.54
CA PRO A 110 -14.45 4.20 22.33
C PRO A 110 -15.69 4.65 21.55
N THR A 111 -16.82 4.78 22.23
CA THR A 111 -18.14 5.03 21.60
C THR A 111 -18.23 6.34 20.84
N ASP A 112 -17.43 7.32 21.20
CA ASP A 112 -17.35 8.64 20.56
C ASP A 112 -16.62 8.65 19.21
N ILE A 113 -15.72 7.68 19.00
CA ILE A 113 -14.96 7.54 17.75
C ILE A 113 -15.36 6.31 16.93
N ARG A 114 -16.05 5.35 17.55
CA ARG A 114 -16.49 4.13 16.89
C ARG A 114 -17.57 4.41 15.84
N PRO A 115 -17.41 3.91 14.59
CA PRO A 115 -18.45 4.03 13.58
C PRO A 115 -19.77 3.42 14.05
N LYS A 116 -20.89 4.10 13.75
CA LYS A 116 -22.24 3.58 14.10
C LYS A 116 -22.58 2.30 13.35
N ASN A 117 -22.12 2.19 12.11
CA ASN A 117 -22.40 1.06 11.23
C ASN A 117 -21.09 0.32 10.94
N ILE A 118 -20.97 -0.91 11.41
CA ILE A 118 -19.82 -1.77 11.17
C ILE A 118 -20.30 -3.01 10.42
N TYR A 119 -19.72 -3.23 9.22
CA TYR A 119 -20.06 -4.35 8.35
C TYR A 119 -18.91 -5.34 8.31
N ALA A 120 -19.17 -6.58 8.69
CA ALA A 120 -18.17 -7.62 8.69
C ALA A 120 -18.17 -8.41 7.39
N VAL A 121 -17.00 -8.55 6.81
CA VAL A 121 -16.73 -9.29 5.58
C VAL A 121 -16.11 -10.64 5.92
N ASN A 122 -16.77 -11.71 5.52
CA ASN A 122 -16.19 -13.04 5.47
C ASN A 122 -15.73 -13.31 4.02
N MET A 123 -14.43 -13.33 3.79
CA MET A 123 -13.90 -13.52 2.43
C MET A 123 -14.12 -14.94 1.89
N ILE A 124 -14.36 -15.93 2.76
CA ILE A 124 -14.67 -17.32 2.35
C ILE A 124 -15.96 -17.36 1.53
N GLU A 125 -16.90 -16.42 1.75
CA GLU A 125 -18.17 -16.37 1.00
C GLU A 125 -17.97 -16.18 -0.52
N GLU A 126 -16.85 -15.60 -0.95
CA GLU A 126 -16.50 -15.39 -2.37
C GLU A 126 -15.66 -16.52 -2.99
N MET A 127 -15.28 -17.51 -2.21
CA MET A 127 -14.56 -18.69 -2.72
C MET A 127 -15.50 -19.63 -3.49
N PRO A 128 -14.96 -20.52 -4.36
CA PRO A 128 -15.74 -21.55 -5.02
C PRO A 128 -16.54 -22.41 -4.01
N PHE A 129 -17.75 -22.81 -4.38
CA PHE A 129 -18.66 -23.59 -3.52
C PHE A 129 -17.98 -24.82 -2.91
N THR A 130 -17.20 -25.54 -3.71
CA THR A 130 -16.45 -26.74 -3.27
C THR A 130 -15.45 -26.40 -2.16
N MET A 131 -14.70 -25.30 -2.28
CA MET A 131 -13.76 -24.87 -1.25
C MET A 131 -14.48 -24.41 0.02
N ARG A 132 -15.56 -23.64 -0.12
CA ARG A 132 -16.38 -23.22 1.03
C ARG A 132 -16.91 -24.40 1.83
N THR A 133 -17.34 -25.46 1.13
CA THR A 133 -17.85 -26.67 1.76
C THR A 133 -16.71 -27.47 2.41
N ALA A 134 -15.57 -27.60 1.74
CA ALA A 134 -14.40 -28.27 2.29
C ALA A 134 -13.87 -27.62 3.57
N LEU A 135 -13.82 -26.28 3.61
CA LEU A 135 -13.37 -25.53 4.79
C LEU A 135 -14.28 -25.70 6.02
N LYS A 136 -15.51 -26.18 5.85
CA LYS A 136 -16.42 -26.50 6.97
C LYS A 136 -16.13 -27.85 7.62
N LEU A 137 -15.36 -28.72 6.97
CA LEU A 137 -15.02 -30.02 7.50
C LEU A 137 -14.10 -29.91 8.72
N PRO A 138 -14.26 -30.73 9.75
CA PRO A 138 -13.46 -30.68 10.98
C PRO A 138 -12.10 -31.36 10.82
N ILE A 139 -11.43 -31.17 9.68
CA ILE A 139 -10.11 -31.72 9.35
C ILE A 139 -9.06 -30.70 9.75
N GLY A 140 -8.03 -31.10 10.52
CA GLY A 140 -7.05 -30.19 11.14
C GLY A 140 -6.52 -29.10 10.21
N LYS A 141 -5.96 -29.46 9.05
CA LYS A 141 -5.43 -28.48 8.07
C LYS A 141 -6.50 -27.56 7.47
N LEU A 142 -7.72 -28.05 7.25
CA LEU A 142 -8.82 -27.24 6.73
C LEU A 142 -9.36 -26.29 7.81
N LYS A 143 -9.41 -26.75 9.07
CA LYS A 143 -9.76 -25.92 10.21
C LYS A 143 -8.75 -24.77 10.39
N GLU A 144 -7.46 -25.08 10.38
CA GLU A 144 -6.39 -24.05 10.44
C GLU A 144 -6.48 -23.04 9.30
N SER A 145 -6.74 -23.52 8.06
CA SER A 145 -6.92 -22.64 6.90
C SER A 145 -8.15 -21.75 7.05
N ARG A 146 -9.24 -22.29 7.57
CA ARG A 146 -10.44 -21.51 7.87
C ARG A 146 -10.19 -20.45 8.93
N GLU A 147 -9.56 -20.80 10.05
CA GLU A 147 -9.23 -19.89 11.14
C GLU A 147 -8.25 -18.76 10.73
N LYS A 148 -7.46 -18.98 9.67
CA LYS A 148 -6.65 -17.91 9.06
C LYS A 148 -7.49 -16.91 8.27
N LEU A 149 -8.63 -17.29 7.74
CA LEU A 149 -9.42 -16.54 6.77
C LEU A 149 -10.70 -15.93 7.35
N GLU A 150 -11.25 -16.49 8.44
CA GLU A 150 -12.47 -16.00 9.09
C GLU A 150 -12.31 -15.80 10.59
N GLY A 151 -13.20 -15.00 11.16
CA GLY A 151 -13.31 -14.78 12.59
C GLY A 151 -14.75 -14.61 13.05
N THR A 152 -14.92 -14.27 14.33
CA THR A 152 -16.24 -13.96 14.93
C THR A 152 -16.42 -12.44 14.97
N ALA A 153 -17.45 -11.95 14.29
CA ALA A 153 -17.71 -10.51 14.19
C ALA A 153 -18.94 -10.12 15.00
N ARG A 154 -18.83 -10.13 16.33
CA ARG A 154 -19.92 -9.74 17.24
C ARG A 154 -20.20 -8.23 17.12
N GLY A 155 -21.49 -7.85 17.23
CA GLY A 155 -21.88 -6.43 17.17
C GLY A 155 -21.75 -5.79 15.80
N THR A 156 -21.63 -6.58 14.73
CA THR A 156 -21.52 -6.12 13.36
C THR A 156 -22.67 -6.60 12.49
N THR A 157 -22.86 -5.97 11.34
CA THR A 157 -23.80 -6.40 10.31
C THR A 157 -23.05 -7.25 9.27
N PRO A 158 -23.50 -8.47 8.94
CA PRO A 158 -22.84 -9.29 7.92
C PRO A 158 -22.89 -8.65 6.52
N TRP A 159 -21.78 -8.71 5.79
CA TRP A 159 -21.63 -8.18 4.42
C TRP A 159 -22.76 -8.60 3.48
N ARG A 160 -23.19 -9.87 3.54
CA ARG A 160 -24.28 -10.41 2.69
C ARG A 160 -25.60 -9.65 2.77
N GLN A 161 -25.79 -8.81 3.79
CA GLN A 161 -27.00 -7.98 3.88
C GLN A 161 -27.03 -6.89 2.80
N PHE A 162 -25.89 -6.42 2.32
CA PHE A 162 -25.83 -5.49 1.20
C PHE A 162 -26.44 -6.08 -0.08
N MET A 163 -26.21 -7.38 -0.32
CA MET A 163 -26.70 -8.07 -1.53
C MET A 163 -28.24 -8.18 -1.58
N LYS A 164 -28.92 -7.96 -0.47
CA LYS A 164 -30.40 -7.91 -0.42
C LYS A 164 -30.98 -6.58 -0.89
N ASN A 165 -30.15 -5.53 -1.03
CA ASN A 165 -30.64 -4.25 -1.52
C ASN A 165 -30.91 -4.30 -3.02
N GLN A 166 -31.85 -3.46 -3.47
CA GLN A 166 -31.92 -3.11 -4.88
C GLN A 166 -30.70 -2.28 -5.27
N PRO A 167 -30.25 -2.30 -6.52
CA PRO A 167 -29.20 -1.41 -6.98
C PRO A 167 -29.56 0.07 -6.76
N LEU A 168 -28.52 0.88 -6.46
CA LEU A 168 -28.68 2.33 -6.34
C LEU A 168 -29.32 2.90 -7.61
N ALA A 169 -30.28 3.79 -7.46
CA ALA A 169 -31.00 4.38 -8.57
C ALA A 169 -30.03 5.06 -9.59
N ALA A 170 -30.31 4.87 -10.87
CA ALA A 170 -29.44 5.37 -11.93
C ALA A 170 -29.31 6.91 -11.93
N ASN A 171 -30.34 7.62 -11.51
CA ASN A 171 -30.39 9.08 -11.38
C ASN A 171 -29.80 9.60 -10.05
N HIS A 172 -29.29 8.74 -9.18
CA HIS A 172 -28.61 9.19 -7.98
C HIS A 172 -27.38 10.05 -8.36
N HIS A 173 -27.21 11.17 -7.66
CA HIS A 173 -26.11 12.11 -7.89
C HIS A 173 -24.76 11.37 -7.97
N ARG A 174 -23.94 11.81 -8.90
CA ARG A 174 -22.56 11.29 -9.06
C ARG A 174 -21.57 12.32 -8.54
N PRO A 175 -20.48 11.88 -7.91
CA PRO A 175 -19.41 12.80 -7.52
C PRO A 175 -18.79 13.47 -8.76
N THR A 176 -18.22 14.64 -8.53
CA THR A 176 -17.41 15.37 -9.51
C THR A 176 -15.96 14.91 -9.46
N ALA A 177 -15.18 15.26 -10.47
CA ALA A 177 -13.75 14.96 -10.52
C ALA A 177 -12.95 15.58 -9.36
N HIS A 178 -13.45 16.70 -8.81
CA HIS A 178 -12.77 17.45 -7.73
C HIS A 178 -13.22 17.05 -6.33
N ASP A 179 -14.23 16.20 -6.19
CA ASP A 179 -14.65 15.70 -4.89
C ASP A 179 -13.57 14.81 -4.28
N LEU A 180 -13.46 14.85 -2.96
CA LEU A 180 -12.56 13.97 -2.22
C LEU A 180 -13.03 12.52 -2.38
N ALA A 181 -12.14 11.66 -2.82
CA ALA A 181 -12.41 10.25 -3.07
C ALA A 181 -11.80 9.33 -2.01
N LEU A 182 -10.59 9.67 -1.54
CA LEU A 182 -9.80 8.79 -0.69
C LEU A 182 -9.01 9.58 0.33
N LEU A 183 -8.95 9.07 1.54
CA LEU A 183 -7.93 9.39 2.53
C LEU A 183 -6.98 8.20 2.66
N GLN A 184 -5.74 8.39 2.22
CA GLN A 184 -4.67 7.41 2.33
C GLN A 184 -3.76 7.79 3.50
N TYR A 185 -3.78 7.00 4.58
CA TYR A 185 -2.90 7.27 5.72
C TYR A 185 -1.47 6.81 5.46
N THR A 186 -0.52 7.73 5.69
CA THR A 186 0.92 7.45 5.57
C THR A 186 1.60 7.65 6.92
N SER A 187 2.65 6.87 7.17
CA SER A 187 3.53 7.08 8.32
C SER A 187 4.32 8.38 8.10
N GLY A 188 3.83 9.47 8.64
CA GLY A 188 4.52 10.77 8.55
C GLY A 188 5.87 10.77 9.28
N THR A 189 6.78 11.65 8.87
CA THR A 189 8.08 11.89 9.54
C THR A 189 7.94 12.41 10.98
N THR A 190 6.74 12.83 11.38
CA THR A 190 6.41 13.34 12.72
C THR A 190 5.89 12.26 13.67
N GLY A 191 5.85 10.99 13.25
CA GLY A 191 5.44 9.85 14.07
C GLY A 191 3.94 9.57 14.08
N LEU A 192 3.07 10.53 13.76
CA LEU A 192 1.63 10.30 13.64
C LEU A 192 1.23 10.17 12.17
N PRO A 193 0.44 9.14 11.81
CA PRO A 193 -0.05 8.98 10.45
C PRO A 193 -0.83 10.20 9.96
N LYS A 194 -0.59 10.61 8.71
CA LYS A 194 -1.27 11.73 8.05
C LYS A 194 -2.17 11.21 6.94
N GLY A 195 -3.41 11.69 6.89
CA GLY A 195 -4.35 11.36 5.83
C GLY A 195 -4.07 12.20 4.57
N VAL A 196 -3.54 11.59 3.53
CA VAL A 196 -3.37 12.20 2.20
C VAL A 196 -4.73 12.29 1.54
N MET A 197 -5.13 13.49 1.12
CA MET A 197 -6.41 13.76 0.45
C MET A 197 -6.29 13.58 -1.06
N LEU A 198 -6.89 12.53 -1.62
CA LEU A 198 -6.93 12.26 -3.05
C LEU A 198 -8.35 12.43 -3.60
N THR A 199 -8.47 13.19 -4.69
CA THR A 199 -9.73 13.42 -5.40
C THR A 199 -10.00 12.32 -6.43
N HIS A 200 -11.23 12.25 -6.95
CA HIS A 200 -11.54 11.35 -8.08
C HIS A 200 -10.63 11.61 -9.28
N ARG A 201 -10.31 12.90 -9.56
CA ARG A 201 -9.38 13.27 -10.63
C ARG A 201 -7.99 12.71 -10.40
N ASN A 202 -7.47 12.80 -9.17
CA ASN A 202 -6.12 12.27 -8.87
C ASN A 202 -6.04 10.77 -9.18
N LEU A 203 -7.01 9.99 -8.69
CA LEU A 203 -7.04 8.54 -8.88
C LEU A 203 -7.23 8.16 -10.36
N GLU A 204 -8.17 8.82 -11.06
CA GLU A 204 -8.44 8.51 -12.45
C GLU A 204 -7.26 8.90 -13.35
N SER A 205 -6.69 10.09 -13.18
CA SER A 205 -5.55 10.55 -13.98
C SER A 205 -4.37 9.60 -13.82
N ASN A 206 -4.07 9.19 -12.59
CA ASN A 206 -2.95 8.27 -12.34
C ASN A 206 -3.20 6.87 -12.94
N GLY A 207 -4.43 6.39 -12.89
CA GLY A 207 -4.82 5.15 -13.58
C GLY A 207 -4.67 5.27 -15.11
N ARG A 208 -5.05 6.41 -15.71
CA ARG A 208 -4.89 6.66 -17.17
C ARG A 208 -3.42 6.78 -17.57
N MET A 209 -2.58 7.42 -16.74
CA MET A 209 -1.13 7.44 -16.95
C MET A 209 -0.56 6.02 -17.03
N GLY A 210 -0.99 5.13 -16.11
CA GLY A 210 -0.61 3.72 -16.14
C GLY A 210 -1.11 2.98 -17.38
N GLU A 211 -2.35 3.24 -17.84
CA GLU A 211 -2.91 2.69 -19.08
C GLU A 211 -2.08 3.10 -20.30
N GLU A 212 -1.77 4.40 -20.40
CA GLU A 212 -0.97 4.94 -21.52
C GLU A 212 0.45 4.36 -21.51
N TRP A 213 1.03 4.14 -20.33
CA TRP A 213 2.37 3.54 -20.18
C TRP A 213 2.40 2.07 -20.58
N ILE A 214 1.42 1.30 -20.12
CA ILE A 214 1.33 -0.14 -20.34
C ILE A 214 0.91 -0.47 -21.77
N GLN A 215 0.08 0.38 -22.40
CA GLN A 215 -0.56 0.14 -23.70
C GLN A 215 -1.22 -1.26 -23.75
N PRO A 216 -2.28 -1.46 -22.94
CA PRO A 216 -2.84 -2.79 -22.69
C PRO A 216 -3.44 -3.40 -23.95
N GLY A 217 -3.26 -4.71 -24.08
CA GLY A 217 -4.01 -5.52 -25.05
C GLY A 217 -5.43 -5.84 -24.56
N ASN A 218 -6.13 -6.71 -25.30
CA ASN A 218 -7.51 -7.05 -24.98
C ASN A 218 -7.66 -7.96 -23.75
N ASP A 219 -6.66 -8.77 -23.43
CA ASP A 219 -6.76 -9.86 -22.44
C ASP A 219 -5.75 -9.74 -21.30
N GLU A 220 -5.63 -8.54 -20.76
CA GLU A 220 -4.72 -8.30 -19.65
C GLU A 220 -5.18 -8.99 -18.38
N VAL A 221 -4.20 -9.59 -17.69
CA VAL A 221 -4.37 -10.23 -16.39
C VAL A 221 -3.37 -9.61 -15.41
N ILE A 222 -3.89 -8.98 -14.36
CA ILE A 222 -3.09 -8.37 -13.31
C ILE A 222 -3.18 -9.23 -12.04
N TYR A 223 -2.05 -9.53 -11.44
CA TYR A 223 -2.02 -10.19 -10.14
C TYR A 223 -1.91 -9.17 -9.01
N ALA A 224 -2.93 -9.09 -8.17
CA ALA A 224 -2.94 -8.24 -6.98
C ALA A 224 -2.22 -8.92 -5.81
N VAL A 225 -0.90 -9.03 -5.91
CA VAL A 225 -0.05 -9.55 -4.82
C VAL A 225 0.30 -8.47 -3.81
N LEU A 226 0.23 -7.20 -4.20
CA LEU A 226 0.42 -6.06 -3.32
C LEU A 226 -0.87 -5.74 -2.56
N PRO A 227 -0.78 -5.23 -1.31
CA PRO A 227 -1.95 -4.84 -0.54
C PRO A 227 -2.74 -3.72 -1.21
N LEU A 228 -4.05 -3.91 -1.43
CA LEU A 228 -4.93 -2.90 -2.04
C LEU A 228 -5.16 -1.68 -1.14
N PHE A 229 -5.04 -1.83 0.16
CA PHE A 229 -5.11 -0.72 1.11
C PHE A 229 -3.87 0.21 1.07
N HIS A 230 -2.84 -0.16 0.33
CA HIS A 230 -1.66 0.68 0.07
C HIS A 230 -1.76 1.31 -1.32
N ALA A 231 -1.37 2.59 -1.46
CA ALA A 231 -1.50 3.34 -2.71
C ALA A 231 -0.90 2.61 -3.93
N TYR A 232 0.24 1.93 -3.75
CA TYR A 232 0.89 1.16 -4.80
C TYR A 232 0.02 -0.01 -5.29
N GLY A 233 -0.48 -0.86 -4.38
CA GLY A 233 -1.38 -1.96 -4.72
C GLY A 233 -2.74 -1.48 -5.23
N MET A 234 -3.29 -0.42 -4.66
CA MET A 234 -4.53 0.19 -5.11
C MET A 234 -4.45 0.63 -6.57
N THR A 235 -3.41 1.35 -6.94
CA THR A 235 -3.33 1.92 -8.29
C THR A 235 -2.91 0.88 -9.32
N LEU A 236 -1.79 0.15 -9.11
CA LEU A 236 -1.35 -0.86 -10.07
C LEU A 236 -2.22 -2.13 -10.07
N GLY A 237 -2.95 -2.40 -8.98
CA GLY A 237 -3.97 -3.43 -8.94
C GLY A 237 -5.31 -2.93 -9.47
N GLN A 238 -6.19 -2.45 -8.55
CA GLN A 238 -7.59 -2.23 -8.88
C GLN A 238 -7.86 -1.05 -9.82
N THR A 239 -7.09 0.07 -9.72
CA THR A 239 -7.37 1.25 -10.55
C THR A 239 -6.97 1.01 -12.00
N ILE A 240 -5.74 0.53 -12.24
CA ILE A 240 -5.26 0.18 -13.59
C ILE A 240 -6.09 -0.96 -14.17
N ALA A 241 -6.42 -2.00 -13.38
CA ALA A 241 -7.28 -3.08 -13.86
C ALA A 241 -8.63 -2.56 -14.37
N ALA A 242 -9.25 -1.61 -13.64
CA ALA A 242 -10.53 -1.04 -14.04
C ALA A 242 -10.42 -0.17 -15.31
N VAL A 243 -9.32 0.57 -15.48
CA VAL A 243 -9.09 1.43 -16.66
C VAL A 243 -8.76 0.59 -17.89
N CYS A 244 -7.84 -0.36 -17.75
CA CYS A 244 -7.45 -1.30 -18.81
C CYS A 244 -8.50 -2.38 -19.08
N LYS A 245 -9.60 -2.44 -18.33
CA LYS A 245 -10.61 -3.51 -18.42
C LYS A 245 -9.99 -4.89 -18.29
N ALA A 246 -8.98 -5.01 -17.42
CA ALA A 246 -8.20 -6.21 -17.17
C ALA A 246 -8.90 -7.14 -16.16
N ARG A 247 -8.51 -8.42 -16.18
CA ARG A 247 -8.86 -9.38 -15.13
C ARG A 247 -7.90 -9.18 -13.94
N LEU A 248 -8.43 -8.93 -12.76
CA LEU A 248 -7.67 -8.81 -11.53
C LEU A 248 -7.77 -10.10 -10.72
N VAL A 249 -6.64 -10.78 -10.52
CA VAL A 249 -6.55 -11.98 -9.69
C VAL A 249 -6.11 -11.57 -8.29
N LEU A 250 -6.93 -11.83 -7.29
CA LEU A 250 -6.78 -11.35 -5.92
C LEU A 250 -6.13 -12.39 -5.02
N PHE A 251 -5.14 -11.96 -4.24
CA PHE A 251 -4.46 -12.77 -3.23
C PHE A 251 -4.57 -12.08 -1.88
N PRO A 252 -5.21 -12.69 -0.86
CA PRO A 252 -5.34 -12.08 0.47
C PRO A 252 -4.00 -11.88 1.18
N THR A 253 -3.02 -12.69 0.82
CA THR A 253 -1.64 -12.63 1.30
C THR A 253 -0.68 -13.03 0.17
N VAL A 254 0.60 -12.64 0.28
CA VAL A 254 1.66 -13.10 -0.63
C VAL A 254 2.02 -14.55 -0.29
N ASP A 255 1.29 -15.48 -0.88
CA ASP A 255 1.46 -16.93 -0.70
C ASP A 255 1.84 -17.57 -2.04
N MET A 256 3.03 -18.17 -2.11
CA MET A 256 3.54 -18.78 -3.34
C MET A 256 2.67 -19.96 -3.80
N ASP A 257 2.08 -20.72 -2.88
CA ASP A 257 1.18 -21.82 -3.26
C ASP A 257 -0.09 -21.31 -3.94
N LEU A 258 -0.65 -20.21 -3.44
CA LEU A 258 -1.82 -19.58 -4.06
C LEU A 258 -1.46 -18.98 -5.43
N ILE A 259 -0.32 -18.30 -5.53
CA ILE A 259 0.15 -17.67 -6.77
C ILE A 259 0.37 -18.74 -7.85
N PHE A 260 1.14 -19.80 -7.57
CA PHE A 260 1.41 -20.86 -8.55
C PHE A 260 0.18 -21.70 -8.88
N ARG A 261 -0.77 -21.86 -7.96
CA ARG A 261 -2.08 -22.47 -8.27
C ARG A 261 -2.91 -21.60 -9.22
N ALA A 262 -2.88 -20.28 -9.05
CA ALA A 262 -3.54 -19.36 -9.95
C ALA A 262 -2.89 -19.40 -11.34
N MET A 263 -1.56 -19.41 -11.42
CA MET A 263 -0.81 -19.47 -12.69
C MET A 263 -1.15 -20.71 -13.53
N LYS A 264 -1.50 -21.83 -12.90
CA LYS A 264 -1.99 -23.03 -13.64
C LYS A 264 -3.30 -22.80 -14.39
N ARG A 265 -4.09 -21.80 -14.00
CA ARG A 265 -5.35 -21.42 -14.65
C ARG A 265 -5.19 -20.24 -15.58
N THR A 266 -4.45 -19.25 -15.13
CA THR A 266 -4.30 -17.95 -15.84
C THR A 266 -2.97 -17.34 -15.46
N THR A 267 -2.04 -17.26 -16.39
CA THR A 267 -0.75 -16.56 -16.20
C THR A 267 -0.98 -15.05 -16.17
N PRO A 268 -0.37 -14.29 -15.25
CA PRO A 268 -0.45 -12.84 -15.29
C PRO A 268 0.31 -12.29 -16.50
N THR A 269 -0.25 -11.27 -17.15
CA THR A 269 0.46 -10.49 -18.16
C THR A 269 1.20 -9.31 -17.54
N ILE A 270 0.67 -8.81 -16.41
CA ILE A 270 1.22 -7.70 -15.64
C ILE A 270 1.32 -8.13 -14.18
N LEU A 271 2.51 -7.99 -13.61
CA LEU A 271 2.79 -8.36 -12.22
C LEU A 271 3.45 -7.19 -11.48
N PRO A 272 2.67 -6.32 -10.81
CA PRO A 272 3.23 -5.35 -9.89
C PRO A 272 3.62 -6.04 -8.56
N ALA A 273 4.89 -5.91 -8.17
CA ALA A 273 5.36 -6.49 -6.92
C ALA A 273 6.59 -5.72 -6.39
N VAL A 274 7.24 -6.26 -5.38
CA VAL A 274 8.49 -5.76 -4.80
C VAL A 274 9.61 -6.78 -5.01
N PRO A 275 10.91 -6.40 -5.01
CA PRO A 275 12.02 -7.28 -5.32
C PRO A 275 12.02 -8.63 -4.58
N PRO A 276 11.71 -8.72 -3.28
CA PRO A 276 11.66 -10.01 -2.58
C PRO A 276 10.58 -10.98 -3.13
N VAL A 277 9.49 -10.46 -3.68
CA VAL A 277 8.44 -11.30 -4.28
C VAL A 277 8.95 -11.92 -5.58
N TYR A 278 9.62 -11.13 -6.43
CA TYR A 278 10.22 -11.64 -7.66
C TYR A 278 11.29 -12.71 -7.38
N ARG A 279 12.17 -12.46 -6.40
CA ARG A 279 13.18 -13.45 -5.98
C ARG A 279 12.53 -14.77 -5.54
N ARG A 280 11.53 -14.69 -4.65
CA ARG A 280 10.80 -15.87 -4.18
C ARG A 280 10.07 -16.60 -5.32
N MET A 281 9.52 -15.88 -6.30
CA MET A 281 8.88 -16.49 -7.45
C MET A 281 9.88 -17.24 -8.33
N LEU A 282 11.07 -16.69 -8.58
CA LEU A 282 12.15 -17.37 -9.33
C LEU A 282 12.58 -18.66 -8.61
N ASP A 283 12.83 -18.58 -7.30
CA ASP A 283 13.27 -19.73 -6.50
C ASP A 283 12.20 -20.85 -6.47
N GLU A 284 10.94 -20.47 -6.24
CA GLU A 284 9.84 -21.43 -6.20
C GLU A 284 9.49 -21.99 -7.57
N ALA A 285 9.65 -21.22 -8.64
CA ALA A 285 9.47 -21.72 -10.02
C ALA A 285 10.49 -22.81 -10.35
N LYS A 286 11.77 -22.60 -9.99
CA LYS A 286 12.83 -23.61 -10.12
C LYS A 286 12.52 -24.88 -9.32
N LYS A 287 12.15 -24.75 -8.04
CA LYS A 287 11.81 -25.90 -7.17
C LYS A 287 10.62 -26.70 -7.69
N ARG A 288 9.63 -26.02 -8.25
CA ARG A 288 8.38 -26.65 -8.72
C ARG A 288 8.44 -27.10 -10.17
N ASN A 289 9.51 -26.79 -10.88
CA ASN A 289 9.66 -26.96 -12.32
C ASN A 289 8.48 -26.35 -13.10
N VAL A 290 8.12 -25.12 -12.78
CA VAL A 290 7.03 -24.35 -13.41
C VAL A 290 7.62 -23.18 -14.19
N SER A 291 7.17 -23.02 -15.45
CA SER A 291 7.55 -21.89 -16.29
C SER A 291 6.91 -20.59 -15.82
N LEU A 292 7.67 -19.50 -15.87
CA LEU A 292 7.18 -18.13 -15.68
C LEU A 292 6.92 -17.40 -17.01
N GLN A 293 7.07 -18.08 -18.13
CA GLN A 293 6.82 -17.53 -19.46
C GLN A 293 5.41 -16.95 -19.59
N GLY A 294 5.29 -15.81 -20.30
CA GLY A 294 4.02 -15.11 -20.51
C GLY A 294 3.76 -13.93 -19.57
N ILE A 295 4.59 -13.76 -18.53
CA ILE A 295 4.57 -12.53 -17.72
C ILE A 295 5.28 -11.44 -18.54
N ARG A 296 4.48 -10.56 -19.18
CA ARG A 296 4.99 -9.57 -20.12
C ARG A 296 5.66 -8.40 -19.43
N TYR A 297 5.02 -7.87 -18.40
CA TYR A 297 5.51 -6.72 -17.64
C TYR A 297 5.48 -7.00 -16.14
N ALA A 298 6.62 -6.85 -15.52
CA ALA A 298 6.78 -6.81 -14.08
C ALA A 298 7.21 -5.40 -13.68
N VAL A 299 6.49 -4.77 -12.75
CA VAL A 299 6.77 -3.42 -12.28
C VAL A 299 7.16 -3.48 -10.81
N SER A 300 8.41 -3.14 -10.52
CA SER A 300 8.94 -3.06 -9.17
C SER A 300 8.87 -1.64 -8.63
N GLY A 301 8.55 -1.49 -7.36
CA GLY A 301 8.52 -0.18 -6.70
C GLY A 301 8.69 -0.30 -5.20
N ALA A 302 8.67 0.84 -4.53
CA ALA A 302 8.83 0.99 -3.07
C ALA A 302 10.22 0.60 -2.51
N MET A 303 11.07 -0.06 -3.28
CA MET A 303 12.41 -0.50 -2.90
C MET A 303 13.32 -0.45 -4.13
N HIS A 304 14.64 -0.30 -3.89
CA HIS A 304 15.65 -0.42 -4.94
C HIS A 304 15.59 -1.80 -5.61
N LEU A 305 15.64 -1.82 -6.93
CA LEU A 305 15.62 -3.03 -7.76
C LEU A 305 17.05 -3.44 -8.15
N PRO A 306 17.59 -4.57 -7.62
CA PRO A 306 18.92 -5.06 -8.02
C PRO A 306 18.97 -5.41 -9.51
N THR A 307 20.02 -4.99 -10.19
CA THR A 307 20.21 -5.24 -11.64
C THR A 307 20.34 -6.72 -11.98
N GLU A 308 20.92 -7.52 -11.08
CA GLU A 308 21.05 -8.97 -11.23
C GLU A 308 19.66 -9.65 -11.23
N LEU A 309 18.74 -9.15 -10.39
CA LEU A 309 17.37 -9.67 -10.34
C LEU A 309 16.62 -9.37 -11.64
N VAL A 310 16.87 -8.22 -12.26
CA VAL A 310 16.27 -7.88 -13.56
C VAL A 310 16.68 -8.89 -14.61
N ALA A 311 17.99 -9.16 -14.76
CA ALA A 311 18.50 -10.12 -15.74
C ALA A 311 17.94 -11.53 -15.55
N GLU A 312 17.95 -12.06 -14.31
CA GLU A 312 17.40 -13.38 -14.00
C GLU A 312 15.89 -13.48 -14.26
N TRP A 313 15.15 -12.41 -13.95
CA TRP A 313 13.71 -12.36 -14.19
C TRP A 313 13.37 -12.37 -15.67
N GLU A 314 14.06 -11.55 -16.46
CA GLU A 314 13.82 -11.44 -17.90
C GLU A 314 14.22 -12.72 -18.64
N GLU A 315 15.29 -13.39 -18.24
CA GLU A 315 15.64 -14.71 -18.75
C GLU A 315 14.54 -15.76 -18.45
N ALA A 316 13.99 -15.75 -17.23
CA ALA A 316 13.00 -16.73 -16.82
C ALA A 316 11.61 -16.49 -17.42
N THR A 317 11.23 -15.24 -17.69
CA THR A 317 9.89 -14.88 -18.14
C THR A 317 9.78 -14.57 -19.62
N GLY A 318 10.87 -14.12 -20.25
CA GLY A 318 10.87 -13.50 -21.59
C GLY A 318 10.22 -12.12 -21.62
N GLY A 319 9.81 -11.57 -20.45
CA GLY A 319 9.19 -10.26 -20.30
C GLY A 319 10.16 -9.25 -19.66
N LEU A 320 9.66 -8.05 -19.37
CA LEU A 320 10.45 -6.96 -18.79
C LEU A 320 10.19 -6.81 -17.30
N LEU A 321 11.25 -6.57 -16.53
CA LEU A 321 11.17 -6.13 -15.15
C LEU A 321 11.72 -4.71 -15.05
N VAL A 322 10.86 -3.76 -14.70
CA VAL A 322 11.20 -2.34 -14.64
C VAL A 322 10.98 -1.76 -13.24
N GLU A 323 11.74 -0.73 -12.92
CA GLU A 323 11.57 0.04 -11.70
C GLU A 323 10.67 1.26 -11.93
N GLY A 324 9.71 1.47 -11.01
CA GLY A 324 8.86 2.64 -10.95
C GLY A 324 8.94 3.31 -9.58
N TYR A 325 8.67 4.60 -9.55
CA TYR A 325 8.70 5.42 -8.35
C TYR A 325 7.39 6.15 -8.14
N GLY A 326 7.07 6.34 -6.87
CA GLY A 326 5.90 7.09 -6.46
C GLY A 326 5.75 7.22 -4.96
N LEU A 327 4.79 8.03 -4.56
CA LEU A 327 4.44 8.30 -3.17
C LEU A 327 2.93 8.49 -3.06
N SER A 328 2.36 8.23 -1.88
CA SER A 328 0.91 8.30 -1.66
C SER A 328 0.34 9.66 -2.03
N GLU A 329 1.12 10.73 -1.85
CA GLU A 329 0.81 12.11 -2.21
C GLU A 329 0.67 12.33 -3.74
N CYS A 330 1.07 11.33 -4.55
CA CYS A 330 0.96 11.34 -6.02
C CYS A 330 0.07 10.22 -6.59
N SER A 331 -0.72 9.53 -5.80
CA SER A 331 -1.76 8.56 -6.20
C SER A 331 -1.38 7.18 -6.78
N PRO A 332 -0.18 6.58 -6.71
CA PRO A 332 1.11 7.08 -6.28
C PRO A 332 2.08 7.41 -7.41
N LEU A 333 1.81 7.06 -8.70
CA LEU A 333 2.78 7.02 -9.80
C LEU A 333 3.34 8.39 -10.16
N VAL A 334 4.66 8.50 -10.19
CA VAL A 334 5.41 9.69 -10.61
C VAL A 334 6.27 9.40 -11.82
N SER A 335 7.09 8.36 -11.75
CA SER A 335 7.97 7.94 -12.85
C SER A 335 8.04 6.41 -12.96
N CYS A 336 8.46 5.93 -14.10
CA CYS A 336 8.71 4.52 -14.34
C CYS A 336 9.70 4.37 -15.51
N ASN A 337 10.48 3.31 -15.50
CA ASN A 337 11.24 2.94 -16.66
C ASN A 337 10.32 2.61 -17.86
N PRO A 338 10.69 2.99 -19.09
CA PRO A 338 9.97 2.58 -20.29
C PRO A 338 9.85 1.06 -20.40
N LEU A 339 8.70 0.58 -20.86
CA LEU A 339 8.44 -0.85 -21.07
C LEU A 339 8.99 -1.34 -22.42
N ASN A 340 10.22 -0.94 -22.74
CA ASN A 340 10.95 -1.28 -23.97
C ASN A 340 12.46 -1.24 -23.75
N SER A 341 13.24 -1.34 -24.83
CA SER A 341 14.71 -1.39 -24.77
C SER A 341 15.40 -0.09 -24.35
N SER A 342 14.68 1.04 -24.28
CA SER A 342 15.26 2.32 -23.84
C SER A 342 15.31 2.46 -22.31
N ARG A 343 14.85 1.46 -21.56
CA ARG A 343 14.93 1.48 -20.10
C ARG A 343 16.37 1.51 -19.59
N GLN A 344 16.59 2.17 -18.46
CA GLN A 344 17.89 2.23 -17.78
C GLN A 344 17.79 1.56 -16.41
N ALA A 345 18.48 0.44 -16.22
CA ALA A 345 18.59 -0.22 -14.93
C ALA A 345 19.31 0.68 -13.91
N GLY A 346 18.83 0.69 -12.66
CA GLY A 346 19.36 1.56 -11.60
C GLY A 346 18.74 2.96 -11.56
N SER A 347 17.89 3.31 -12.55
CA SER A 347 17.06 4.52 -12.49
C SER A 347 15.61 4.18 -12.16
N ILE A 348 14.87 5.15 -11.62
CA ILE A 348 13.41 5.07 -11.45
C ILE A 348 12.66 5.50 -12.72
N GLY A 349 13.34 5.55 -13.85
CA GLY A 349 12.81 5.88 -15.16
C GLY A 349 12.58 7.36 -15.39
N VAL A 350 11.64 7.65 -16.28
CA VAL A 350 11.27 9.01 -16.68
C VAL A 350 9.84 9.34 -16.16
N PRO A 351 9.47 10.62 -16.06
CA PRO A 351 8.14 11.02 -15.59
C PRO A 351 7.01 10.40 -16.40
N PHE A 352 5.92 10.03 -15.75
CA PHE A 352 4.69 9.63 -16.42
C PHE A 352 4.09 10.79 -17.25
N PRO A 353 3.26 10.50 -18.27
CA PRO A 353 2.56 11.52 -19.04
C PRO A 353 1.86 12.54 -18.14
N SER A 354 1.88 13.82 -18.52
CA SER A 354 1.29 14.93 -17.73
C SER A 354 1.90 15.16 -16.34
N THR A 355 3.09 14.63 -16.10
CA THR A 355 3.84 14.86 -14.86
C THR A 355 5.04 15.77 -15.14
N ASP A 356 5.02 16.96 -14.57
CA ASP A 356 6.16 17.87 -14.58
C ASP A 356 7.07 17.57 -13.39
N ILE A 357 8.37 17.66 -13.58
CA ILE A 357 9.37 17.53 -12.53
C ILE A 357 10.35 18.72 -12.54
N ARG A 358 10.89 19.02 -11.38
CA ARG A 358 12.04 19.92 -11.19
C ARG A 358 12.98 19.31 -10.18
N VAL A 359 14.28 19.55 -10.36
CA VAL A 359 15.30 19.23 -9.35
C VAL A 359 15.84 20.54 -8.80
N VAL A 360 15.67 20.74 -7.49
CA VAL A 360 15.94 22.03 -6.85
C VAL A 360 16.86 21.87 -5.64
N ASN A 361 17.56 22.95 -5.30
CA ASN A 361 18.22 23.01 -4.00
C ASN A 361 17.14 22.96 -2.89
N PRO A 362 17.24 22.05 -1.90
CA PRO A 362 16.19 21.85 -0.91
C PRO A 362 15.97 23.06 0.05
N ASP A 363 16.96 23.96 0.16
CA ASP A 363 16.91 25.11 1.05
C ASP A 363 16.40 26.37 0.33
N THR A 364 16.88 26.61 -0.91
CA THR A 364 16.54 27.84 -1.67
C THR A 364 15.37 27.63 -2.64
N LEU A 365 15.05 26.36 -3.00
CA LEU A 365 14.06 25.98 -4.01
C LEU A 365 14.38 26.50 -5.43
N GLU A 366 15.61 26.91 -5.68
CA GLU A 366 16.12 27.26 -7.00
C GLU A 366 16.52 25.98 -7.77
N ASP A 367 16.32 25.98 -9.08
CA ASP A 367 16.71 24.86 -9.93
C ASP A 367 18.23 24.64 -9.85
N VAL A 368 18.64 23.38 -9.74
CA VAL A 368 20.05 23.01 -9.78
C VAL A 368 20.53 22.86 -11.23
N PRO A 369 21.84 23.01 -11.52
CA PRO A 369 22.40 22.73 -12.84
C PRO A 369 22.12 21.29 -13.28
N ASP A 370 22.04 21.06 -14.60
CA ASP A 370 21.83 19.72 -15.17
C ASP A 370 22.88 18.72 -14.65
N GLY A 371 22.40 17.56 -14.22
CA GLY A 371 23.23 16.50 -13.64
C GLY A 371 23.65 16.73 -12.18
N ALA A 372 23.30 17.86 -11.57
CA ALA A 372 23.53 18.08 -10.14
C ALA A 372 22.43 17.42 -9.29
N GLU A 373 22.78 17.16 -8.04
CA GLU A 373 21.85 16.59 -7.05
C GLU A 373 20.95 17.66 -6.44
N GLY A 374 19.66 17.34 -6.28
CA GLY A 374 18.69 18.22 -5.64
C GLY A 374 17.42 17.50 -5.26
N GLU A 375 16.53 18.20 -4.54
CA GLU A 375 15.23 17.65 -4.18
C GLU A 375 14.31 17.57 -5.40
N LEU A 376 13.69 16.41 -5.61
CA LEU A 376 12.68 16.22 -6.64
C LEU A 376 11.38 16.95 -6.25
N LEU A 377 10.95 17.88 -7.09
CA LEU A 377 9.60 18.45 -7.06
C LEU A 377 8.76 17.85 -8.16
N VAL A 378 7.48 17.58 -7.84
CA VAL A 378 6.52 16.98 -8.78
C VAL A 378 5.27 17.84 -8.90
N ARG A 379 4.78 18.02 -10.13
CA ARG A 379 3.51 18.65 -10.43
C ARG A 379 2.74 17.83 -11.45
N GLY A 380 1.45 17.63 -11.21
CA GLY A 380 0.60 16.87 -12.15
C GLY A 380 -0.81 16.64 -11.61
N PRO A 381 -1.71 16.12 -12.44
CA PRO A 381 -3.10 15.91 -12.05
C PRO A 381 -3.26 14.81 -10.98
N GLN A 382 -2.25 13.98 -10.74
CA GLN A 382 -2.20 12.94 -9.72
C GLN A 382 -1.80 13.46 -8.34
N VAL A 383 -1.27 14.70 -8.24
CA VAL A 383 -0.80 15.28 -6.97
C VAL A 383 -1.98 15.56 -6.04
N MET A 384 -1.82 15.21 -4.78
CA MET A 384 -2.83 15.32 -3.73
C MET A 384 -3.38 16.75 -3.56
N ARG A 385 -4.57 16.84 -2.95
CA ARG A 385 -5.15 18.11 -2.52
C ARG A 385 -4.45 18.72 -1.28
N GLY A 386 -3.78 17.87 -0.47
CA GLY A 386 -3.15 18.21 0.79
C GLY A 386 -3.36 17.12 1.84
N TYR A 387 -2.97 17.40 3.08
CA TYR A 387 -3.18 16.51 4.22
C TYR A 387 -4.46 16.87 4.98
N TRP A 388 -5.23 15.88 5.37
CA TRP A 388 -6.48 16.02 6.10
C TRP A 388 -6.27 16.73 7.43
N LYS A 389 -6.97 17.86 7.66
CA LYS A 389 -6.88 18.69 8.87
C LYS A 389 -5.45 19.13 9.25
N ARG A 390 -4.49 19.16 8.29
CA ARG A 390 -3.08 19.50 8.51
C ARG A 390 -2.64 20.60 7.54
N GLY A 391 -3.17 21.83 7.73
CA GLY A 391 -2.88 22.96 6.84
C GLY A 391 -1.41 23.35 6.81
N GLU A 392 -0.74 23.37 7.97
CA GLU A 392 0.68 23.69 8.07
C GLU A 392 1.58 22.66 7.37
N ASP A 393 1.32 21.37 7.58
CA ASP A 393 2.05 20.30 6.88
C ASP A 393 1.80 20.37 5.37
N THR A 394 0.57 20.70 4.96
CA THR A 394 0.23 20.87 3.55
C THR A 394 1.03 22.00 2.93
N SER A 395 1.10 23.18 3.56
CA SER A 395 1.84 24.33 3.02
C SER A 395 3.36 24.12 2.95
N LYS A 396 3.91 23.26 3.82
CA LYS A 396 5.34 22.88 3.77
C LYS A 396 5.65 21.88 2.65
N THR A 397 4.66 21.08 2.24
CA THR A 397 4.85 20.00 1.27
C THR A 397 4.35 20.39 -0.11
N LEU A 398 3.24 21.13 -0.19
CA LEU A 398 2.62 21.57 -1.44
C LEU A 398 2.88 23.08 -1.64
N LEU A 399 3.82 23.38 -2.52
CA LEU A 399 4.28 24.73 -2.80
C LEU A 399 3.32 25.48 -3.75
N PRO A 400 3.43 26.82 -3.86
CA PRO A 400 2.71 27.60 -4.85
C PRO A 400 2.90 27.06 -6.26
N GLY A 401 1.85 27.13 -7.09
CA GLY A 401 1.86 26.57 -8.45
C GLY A 401 1.63 25.05 -8.53
N GLY A 402 1.32 24.41 -7.40
CA GLY A 402 0.98 22.97 -7.36
C GLY A 402 2.18 22.02 -7.35
N TRP A 403 3.35 22.53 -6.99
CA TRP A 403 4.56 21.72 -6.85
C TRP A 403 4.59 20.99 -5.51
N LEU A 404 4.72 19.68 -5.57
CA LEU A 404 4.88 18.83 -4.38
C LEU A 404 6.37 18.59 -4.11
N ARG A 405 6.79 18.84 -2.88
CA ARG A 405 8.10 18.42 -2.36
C ARG A 405 8.06 16.94 -2.03
N THR A 406 8.89 16.14 -2.68
CA THR A 406 8.94 14.69 -2.41
C THR A 406 9.77 14.35 -1.18
N GLY A 407 10.76 15.18 -0.86
CA GLY A 407 11.77 14.92 0.15
C GLY A 407 12.80 13.87 -0.29
N ASP A 408 12.86 13.52 -1.56
CA ASP A 408 13.85 12.61 -2.14
C ASP A 408 14.87 13.41 -2.95
N ILE A 409 16.16 13.14 -2.73
CA ILE A 409 17.25 13.74 -3.49
C ILE A 409 17.52 12.87 -4.71
N VAL A 410 17.53 13.51 -5.87
CA VAL A 410 17.69 12.84 -7.15
C VAL A 410 18.75 13.54 -8.01
N ARG A 411 19.18 12.83 -9.03
CA ARG A 411 19.95 13.37 -10.17
C ARG A 411 19.19 13.05 -11.44
N LEU A 412 19.13 14.02 -12.36
CA LEU A 412 18.64 13.79 -13.73
C LEU A 412 19.81 13.64 -14.67
N ASP A 413 19.74 12.66 -15.56
CA ASP A 413 20.64 12.62 -16.70
C ASP A 413 20.10 13.44 -17.89
N HIS A 414 20.88 13.51 -18.98
CA HIS A 414 20.52 14.27 -20.19
C HIS A 414 19.38 13.65 -21.00
N GLU A 415 18.97 12.43 -20.69
CA GLU A 415 17.79 11.76 -21.27
C GLU A 415 16.58 11.79 -20.32
N TYR A 416 16.64 12.58 -19.24
CA TYR A 416 15.61 12.74 -18.21
C TYR A 416 15.33 11.48 -17.37
N PHE A 417 16.25 10.51 -17.35
CA PHE A 417 16.16 9.43 -16.39
C PHE A 417 16.52 9.94 -14.99
N ILE A 418 15.72 9.51 -14.04
CA ILE A 418 15.81 9.95 -12.65
C ILE A 418 16.55 8.87 -11.85
N GLU A 419 17.64 9.24 -11.20
CA GLU A 419 18.36 8.41 -10.25
C GLU A 419 18.09 8.91 -8.81
N ILE A 420 17.64 8.02 -7.91
CA ILE A 420 17.54 8.36 -6.48
C ILE A 420 18.92 8.25 -5.86
N VAL A 421 19.40 9.36 -5.33
CA VAL A 421 20.73 9.44 -4.67
C VAL A 421 20.59 9.20 -3.17
N ASP A 422 19.56 9.80 -2.53
CA ASP A 422 19.31 9.66 -1.10
C ASP A 422 17.82 9.93 -0.78
N ARG A 423 17.40 9.59 0.43
CA ARG A 423 16.09 9.98 0.96
C ARG A 423 16.26 10.94 2.12
N ILE A 424 15.63 12.11 2.02
CA ILE A 424 15.46 13.01 3.16
C ILE A 424 14.53 12.34 4.20
N LYS A 425 13.58 11.52 3.73
CA LYS A 425 12.65 10.76 4.59
C LYS A 425 13.25 9.40 4.91
N GLU A 426 13.63 9.22 6.18
CA GLU A 426 14.23 7.98 6.71
C GLU A 426 13.17 6.90 6.99
N VAL A 427 12.42 6.48 5.97
CA VAL A 427 11.42 5.42 6.12
C VAL A 427 12.07 4.06 5.92
N ILE A 428 11.88 3.16 6.89
CA ILE A 428 12.40 1.79 6.82
C ILE A 428 11.43 0.95 5.99
N ILE A 429 11.96 0.21 5.02
CA ILE A 429 11.15 -0.64 4.15
C ILE A 429 11.37 -2.10 4.53
N THR A 430 10.40 -2.67 5.23
CA THR A 430 10.45 -4.06 5.69
C THR A 430 9.26 -4.87 5.17
N GLY A 431 9.53 -5.96 4.45
CA GLY A 431 8.48 -6.84 3.90
C GLY A 431 7.47 -6.14 2.98
N GLY A 432 7.87 -5.06 2.30
CA GLY A 432 6.99 -4.24 1.45
C GLY A 432 6.14 -3.20 2.22
N PHE A 433 6.37 -3.05 3.53
CA PHE A 433 5.70 -2.06 4.37
C PHE A 433 6.64 -0.93 4.75
N ASN A 434 6.12 0.28 4.76
CA ASN A 434 6.82 1.46 5.24
C ASN A 434 6.67 1.55 6.76
N VAL A 435 7.80 1.61 7.46
CA VAL A 435 7.86 1.80 8.91
C VAL A 435 8.49 3.15 9.21
N SER A 436 7.76 3.99 9.94
CA SER A 436 8.30 5.25 10.44
C SER A 436 9.26 4.96 11.61
N PRO A 437 10.54 5.32 11.51
CA PRO A 437 11.46 5.24 12.64
C PRO A 437 10.93 5.97 13.87
N THR A 438 10.38 7.17 13.67
CA THR A 438 9.87 8.01 14.76
C THR A 438 8.69 7.38 15.50
N GLU A 439 7.80 6.67 14.80
CA GLU A 439 6.69 5.95 15.43
C GLU A 439 7.20 4.87 16.39
N VAL A 440 8.17 4.09 15.94
CA VAL A 440 8.80 3.03 16.75
C VAL A 440 9.58 3.60 17.91
N GLU A 441 10.34 4.67 17.67
CA GLU A 441 11.09 5.39 18.72
C GLU A 441 10.17 5.93 19.82
N ASN A 442 9.02 6.50 19.43
CA ASN A 442 8.05 7.03 20.40
C ASN A 442 7.47 5.92 21.30
N VAL A 443 7.28 4.72 20.77
CA VAL A 443 6.85 3.58 21.56
C VAL A 443 7.97 3.09 22.49
N LEU A 444 9.19 2.96 21.98
CA LEU A 444 10.35 2.54 22.79
C LEU A 444 10.63 3.49 23.94
N LYS A 445 10.53 4.80 23.71
CA LYS A 445 10.75 5.83 24.76
C LYS A 445 9.70 5.84 25.88
N GLN A 446 8.60 5.12 25.73
CA GLN A 446 7.61 4.93 26.79
C GLN A 446 8.03 3.85 27.82
N HIS A 447 9.09 3.11 27.53
CA HIS A 447 9.59 2.08 28.39
C HIS A 447 10.61 2.65 29.38
N ASP A 448 10.50 2.32 30.67
CA ASP A 448 11.32 2.89 31.76
C ASP A 448 12.82 2.64 31.60
N SER A 449 13.22 1.56 30.92
CA SER A 449 14.62 1.25 30.63
C SER A 449 15.25 2.05 29.50
N VAL A 450 14.49 2.87 28.77
CA VAL A 450 14.95 3.60 27.59
C VAL A 450 15.10 5.09 27.86
N ALA A 451 16.33 5.59 27.93
CA ALA A 451 16.60 7.03 28.02
C ALA A 451 16.43 7.73 26.67
N ASP A 452 16.98 7.15 25.63
CA ASP A 452 16.83 7.62 24.25
C ASP A 452 17.04 6.48 23.25
N CYS A 453 16.55 6.64 22.03
CA CYS A 453 16.73 5.64 20.98
C CYS A 453 16.71 6.24 19.59
N ALA A 454 17.29 5.53 18.65
CA ALA A 454 17.14 5.76 17.21
C ALA A 454 16.81 4.44 16.52
N VAL A 455 15.85 4.49 15.60
CA VAL A 455 15.43 3.32 14.82
C VAL A 455 15.85 3.50 13.38
N VAL A 456 16.46 2.47 12.82
CA VAL A 456 16.99 2.46 11.45
C VAL A 456 16.68 1.13 10.76
N GLY A 457 16.67 1.14 9.43
CA GLY A 457 16.65 -0.08 8.63
C GLY A 457 18.06 -0.61 8.45
N LEU A 458 18.30 -1.88 8.78
CA LEU A 458 19.53 -2.59 8.37
C LEU A 458 19.19 -3.63 7.31
N PRO A 459 20.09 -3.93 6.35
CA PRO A 459 19.85 -4.95 5.33
C PRO A 459 19.43 -6.29 5.94
N ASP A 460 18.40 -6.93 5.39
CA ASP A 460 17.92 -8.23 5.87
C ASP A 460 18.51 -9.42 5.11
N GLY A 461 19.34 -9.15 4.10
CA GLY A 461 19.95 -10.15 3.23
C GLY A 461 19.03 -10.63 2.08
N SER A 462 17.78 -10.18 2.04
CA SER A 462 16.81 -10.53 0.98
C SER A 462 16.44 -9.34 0.07
N GLY A 463 17.15 -8.21 0.20
CA GLY A 463 16.87 -6.97 -0.52
C GLY A 463 15.91 -6.03 0.22
N GLY A 464 15.48 -6.41 1.44
CA GLY A 464 14.69 -5.59 2.34
C GLY A 464 15.49 -5.10 3.54
N GLU A 465 14.78 -4.47 4.48
CA GLU A 465 15.38 -3.98 5.72
C GLU A 465 14.75 -4.62 6.95
N LYS A 466 15.56 -4.82 7.99
CA LYS A 466 15.12 -5.16 9.34
C LYS A 466 15.01 -3.89 10.16
N VAL A 467 13.87 -3.65 10.77
CA VAL A 467 13.71 -2.60 11.77
C VAL A 467 14.65 -2.90 12.93
N THR A 468 15.56 -1.97 13.22
CA THR A 468 16.63 -2.13 14.20
C THR A 468 16.67 -0.92 15.11
N ALA A 469 16.71 -1.14 16.42
CA ALA A 469 16.77 -0.09 17.42
C ALA A 469 18.19 0.03 18.02
N ALA A 470 18.75 1.24 18.00
CA ALA A 470 19.89 1.65 18.80
C ALA A 470 19.34 2.35 20.04
N ILE A 471 19.71 1.90 21.24
CA ILE A 471 19.08 2.33 22.50
C ILE A 471 20.15 2.81 23.47
N ILE A 472 19.93 3.99 24.03
CA ILE A 472 20.65 4.46 25.23
C ILE A 472 19.81 4.04 26.44
N PRO A 473 20.33 3.17 27.33
CA PRO A 473 19.58 2.76 28.50
C PRO A 473 19.40 3.91 29.50
N ALA A 474 18.31 3.87 30.25
CA ALA A 474 18.09 4.78 31.35
C ALA A 474 19.12 4.48 32.50
N GLU A 475 19.44 5.49 33.30
CA GLU A 475 20.42 5.36 34.38
C GLU A 475 20.03 4.22 35.33
N GLY A 476 20.97 3.31 35.55
CA GLY A 476 20.76 2.12 36.39
C GLY A 476 19.99 0.98 35.74
N HIS A 477 19.63 1.07 34.47
CA HIS A 477 18.95 0.01 33.73
C HIS A 477 19.87 -0.62 32.67
N ALA A 478 19.63 -1.90 32.40
CA ALA A 478 20.14 -2.58 31.21
C ALA A 478 18.95 -2.83 30.24
N ILE A 479 19.22 -2.90 28.95
CA ILE A 479 18.17 -3.25 28.00
C ILE A 479 17.89 -4.75 28.00
N ASP A 480 16.63 -5.14 28.10
CA ASP A 480 16.17 -6.50 27.82
C ASP A 480 15.45 -6.50 26.45
N PRO A 481 16.05 -7.10 25.41
CA PRO A 481 15.44 -7.13 24.08
C PRO A 481 14.07 -7.80 24.02
N GLU A 482 13.80 -8.83 24.82
CA GLU A 482 12.51 -9.52 24.80
C GLU A 482 11.43 -8.71 25.52
N GLU A 483 11.75 -8.01 26.61
CA GLU A 483 10.84 -7.09 27.28
C GLU A 483 10.46 -5.92 26.37
N LEU A 484 11.44 -5.27 25.73
CA LEU A 484 11.21 -4.19 24.78
C LEU A 484 10.41 -4.63 23.57
N LYS A 485 10.67 -5.82 23.08
CA LYS A 485 9.93 -6.43 21.98
C LYS A 485 8.47 -6.69 22.35
N GLN A 486 8.21 -7.22 23.55
CA GLN A 486 6.86 -7.41 24.07
C GLN A 486 6.13 -6.07 24.23
N HIS A 487 6.80 -5.05 24.78
CA HIS A 487 6.28 -3.69 24.89
C HIS A 487 5.87 -3.11 23.52
N CYS A 488 6.69 -3.35 22.49
CA CYS A 488 6.37 -2.95 21.11
C CYS A 488 5.20 -3.77 20.52
N TYR A 489 5.11 -5.08 20.76
CA TYR A 489 4.02 -5.91 20.24
C TYR A 489 2.64 -5.52 20.75
N GLU A 490 2.57 -4.95 21.94
CA GLU A 490 1.30 -4.48 22.53
C GLU A 490 0.79 -3.18 21.88
N ARG A 491 1.68 -2.43 21.20
CA ARG A 491 1.43 -1.06 20.72
C ARG A 491 1.59 -0.89 19.23
N LEU A 492 2.33 -1.80 18.57
CA LEU A 492 2.67 -1.73 17.16
C LEU A 492 2.28 -3.00 16.40
N THR A 493 2.01 -2.84 15.12
CA THR A 493 1.86 -3.98 14.21
C THR A 493 3.16 -4.76 14.09
N ARG A 494 3.09 -6.08 13.99
CA ARG A 494 4.24 -7.00 14.04
C ARG A 494 5.40 -6.65 13.13
N TYR A 495 5.15 -6.12 11.93
CA TYR A 495 6.22 -5.76 11.00
C TYR A 495 6.97 -4.49 11.40
N LYS A 496 6.40 -3.64 12.27
CA LYS A 496 7.04 -2.43 12.83
C LYS A 496 7.94 -2.72 14.01
N VAL A 497 7.75 -3.87 14.67
CA VAL A 497 8.51 -4.24 15.86
C VAL A 497 9.96 -4.50 15.49
N PRO A 498 10.93 -3.85 16.15
CA PRO A 498 12.35 -4.08 15.89
C PRO A 498 12.72 -5.56 15.99
N LYS A 499 13.57 -5.99 15.06
CA LYS A 499 14.14 -7.35 15.08
C LYS A 499 15.42 -7.42 15.89
N ASN A 500 16.14 -6.30 15.95
CA ASN A 500 17.39 -6.19 16.68
C ASN A 500 17.33 -4.98 17.61
N TYR A 501 17.90 -5.12 18.81
CA TYR A 501 18.02 -4.09 19.82
C TYR A 501 19.49 -4.02 20.22
N TYR A 502 20.12 -2.87 19.99
CA TYR A 502 21.53 -2.66 20.29
C TYR A 502 21.69 -1.53 21.30
N GLU A 503 22.40 -1.81 22.38
CA GLU A 503 22.80 -0.80 23.35
C GLU A 503 23.92 0.05 22.77
N VAL A 504 23.78 1.36 22.90
CA VAL A 504 24.76 2.36 22.46
C VAL A 504 24.97 3.39 23.56
N GLU A 505 26.19 3.91 23.65
CA GLU A 505 26.55 4.94 24.65
C GLU A 505 26.01 6.31 24.25
N GLU A 506 26.01 6.60 22.92
CA GLU A 506 25.54 7.88 22.37
C GLU A 506 24.90 7.70 21.00
N LEU A 507 24.04 8.66 20.62
CA LEU A 507 23.47 8.76 19.30
C LEU A 507 24.07 9.96 18.55
N PRO A 508 24.57 9.77 17.30
CA PRO A 508 25.09 10.89 16.51
C PRO A 508 24.00 11.91 16.23
N ARG A 509 24.31 13.20 16.49
CA ARG A 509 23.39 14.32 16.34
C ARG A 509 23.93 15.41 15.43
N SER A 510 23.04 16.15 14.77
CA SER A 510 23.37 17.39 14.06
C SER A 510 23.68 18.51 15.06
N MET A 511 24.22 19.64 14.54
CA MET A 511 24.44 20.86 15.35
C MET A 511 23.15 21.42 15.98
N LEU A 512 21.99 21.09 15.41
CA LEU A 512 20.67 21.46 15.93
C LEU A 512 20.05 20.37 16.84
N GLY A 513 20.83 19.36 17.24
CA GLY A 513 20.39 18.28 18.13
C GLY A 513 19.56 17.18 17.48
N LYS A 514 19.31 17.21 16.16
CA LYS A 514 18.57 16.18 15.45
C LYS A 514 19.42 14.90 15.33
N THR A 515 18.86 13.74 15.70
CA THR A 515 19.50 12.44 15.50
C THR A 515 19.78 12.18 14.02
N LEU A 516 21.02 11.84 13.70
CA LEU A 516 21.49 11.55 12.35
C LEU A 516 21.39 10.03 12.10
N ARG A 517 20.19 9.54 11.77
CA ARG A 517 19.90 8.11 11.59
C ARG A 517 20.79 7.43 10.57
N ARG A 518 21.17 8.13 9.50
CA ARG A 518 22.16 7.61 8.55
C ARG A 518 23.46 7.20 9.23
N LYS A 519 24.02 8.07 10.10
CA LYS A 519 25.24 7.75 10.86
C LYS A 519 25.03 6.64 11.88
N VAL A 520 23.84 6.57 12.49
CA VAL A 520 23.46 5.44 13.36
C VAL A 520 23.49 4.14 12.54
N ARG A 521 22.86 4.13 11.38
CA ARG A 521 22.86 2.99 10.45
C ARG A 521 24.27 2.56 10.08
N GLU A 522 25.11 3.49 9.58
CA GLU A 522 26.51 3.24 9.21
C GLU A 522 27.31 2.64 10.39
N SER A 523 27.11 3.17 11.61
CA SER A 523 27.78 2.67 12.82
C SER A 523 27.35 1.24 13.17
N LEU A 524 26.04 0.94 13.10
CA LEU A 524 25.51 -0.39 13.38
C LEU A 524 25.95 -1.40 12.31
N GLU A 525 25.92 -1.02 11.05
CA GLU A 525 26.42 -1.85 9.95
C GLU A 525 27.90 -2.20 10.14
N ALA A 526 28.73 -1.22 10.45
CA ALA A 526 30.17 -1.45 10.68
C ALA A 526 30.45 -2.37 11.87
N LYS A 527 29.64 -2.24 12.95
CA LYS A 527 29.84 -2.98 14.22
C LYS A 527 29.24 -4.38 14.19
N TYR A 528 28.10 -4.58 13.48
CA TYR A 528 27.29 -5.80 13.59
C TYR A 528 27.06 -6.55 12.28
N SER A 529 27.48 -6.04 11.10
CA SER A 529 27.38 -6.77 9.80
C SER A 529 28.35 -7.94 9.67
N LYS A 530 29.21 -8.18 10.68
CA LYS A 530 30.20 -9.29 10.69
C LYS A 530 29.81 -10.43 11.65
N ALA A 531 28.63 -10.39 12.25
CA ALA A 531 28.12 -11.42 13.15
C ALA A 531 27.09 -12.32 12.48
#